data_d3ad31e8075940879486e2e89d0684ec
#
_entry.id   d3ad31e8075940879486e2e89d0684ec
#
_cell.length_a   1.000
_cell.length_b   1.000
_cell.length_c   1.000
_cell.angle_alpha   90.00
_cell.angle_beta   90.00
_cell.angle_gamma   90.00
#
_symmetry.space_group_name_H-M   'P 1'
#
loop_
_entity.id
_entity.type
_entity.pdbx_description
1 polymer ?
#
loop_
_entity_poly.entity_id
_entity_poly.type
_entity_poly.pdbx_seq_one_letter_code
_entity_poly.pdbx_strand_id
1 'polypeptide(L)'
;MDQLLTKITNLSYEIWGIFVPGLIMLLFFLFTWWCAGAVAGIVTFGFVAPAEVKTVTGFIGLLNNEVKIGFIAGLAVAAYFAGHLLHWISSSPKDKSKKFGSIERVISCLRLSIPKSAVPYDDFLEKQLSESKEYLSMPAEATWPEFYPVAKAFLASRLQSSLVTTYQNKYTLHRSLTAAAVVWFWLNIIVLMIGACFCYFGIPAQPKWFPTIAAPFFAIALIYGFSDSYQYNWKLFGSTLISRP
;
A
#
# COMPACT_ATOMS: atom_id res chain seq x y z
N MET A 1 -4.79 2.88 32.19
CA MET A 1 -5.14 3.76 31.06
C MET A 1 -4.17 3.57 29.89
N ASP A 2 -2.87 3.45 30.16
CA ASP A 2 -1.81 3.32 29.13
C ASP A 2 -1.93 2.10 28.23
N GLN A 3 -2.32 0.94 28.78
CA GLN A 3 -2.55 -0.27 27.98
C GLN A 3 -3.72 -0.11 26.98
N LEU A 4 -4.75 0.64 27.36
CA LEU A 4 -5.89 0.88 26.47
C LEU A 4 -5.51 1.84 25.33
N LEU A 5 -4.76 2.90 25.63
CA LEU A 5 -4.24 3.84 24.63
C LEU A 5 -3.30 3.14 23.64
N THR A 6 -2.42 2.28 24.14
CA THR A 6 -1.51 1.48 23.28
C THR A 6 -2.30 0.54 22.37
N LYS A 7 -3.36 -0.11 22.87
CA LYS A 7 -4.22 -0.96 22.04
C LYS A 7 -4.96 -0.17 20.96
N ILE A 8 -5.50 1.02 21.29
CA ILE A 8 -6.20 1.89 20.33
C ILE A 8 -5.24 2.39 19.24
N THR A 9 -4.02 2.79 19.60
CA THR A 9 -3.02 3.24 18.62
C THR A 9 -2.59 2.12 17.70
N ASN A 10 -2.38 0.91 18.22
CA ASN A 10 -2.07 -0.25 17.40
C ASN A 10 -3.23 -0.62 16.47
N LEU A 11 -4.47 -0.61 16.96
CA LEU A 11 -5.66 -0.86 16.15
C LEU A 11 -5.80 0.17 15.02
N SER A 12 -5.55 1.45 15.31
CA SER A 12 -5.55 2.51 14.30
C SER A 12 -4.49 2.26 13.21
N TYR A 13 -3.29 1.82 13.60
CA TYR A 13 -2.24 1.46 12.65
C TYR A 13 -2.66 0.27 11.76
N GLU A 14 -3.22 -0.78 12.36
CA GLU A 14 -3.70 -1.96 11.64
C GLU A 14 -4.79 -1.59 10.61
N ILE A 15 -5.75 -0.75 11.03
CA ILE A 15 -6.84 -0.33 10.14
C ILE A 15 -6.30 0.54 9.00
N TRP A 16 -5.63 1.64 9.29
CA TRP A 16 -5.23 2.63 8.29
C TRP A 16 -3.99 2.20 7.50
N GLY A 17 -3.02 1.58 8.15
CA GLY A 17 -1.76 1.19 7.51
C GLY A 17 -1.83 -0.11 6.72
N ILE A 18 -2.78 -1.00 7.06
CA ILE A 18 -2.86 -2.35 6.50
C ILE A 18 -4.21 -2.61 5.87
N PHE A 19 -5.30 -2.60 6.67
CA PHE A 19 -6.60 -3.04 6.18
C PHE A 19 -7.15 -2.16 5.04
N VAL A 20 -7.11 -0.83 5.18
CA VAL A 20 -7.63 0.10 4.16
C VAL A 20 -6.88 -0.02 2.83
N PRO A 21 -5.53 -0.04 2.77
CA PRO A 21 -4.81 -0.29 1.52
C PRO A 21 -5.16 -1.63 0.89
N GLY A 22 -5.31 -2.69 1.69
CA GLY A 22 -5.71 -4.00 1.20
C GLY A 22 -7.11 -4.01 0.60
N LEU A 23 -8.06 -3.33 1.22
CA LEU A 23 -9.41 -3.16 0.68
C LEU A 23 -9.40 -2.41 -0.66
N ILE A 24 -8.65 -1.33 -0.76
CA ILE A 24 -8.48 -0.57 -2.01
C ILE A 24 -7.85 -1.45 -3.10
N MET A 25 -6.85 -2.27 -2.74
CA MET A 25 -6.25 -3.22 -3.66
C MET A 25 -7.28 -4.23 -4.19
N LEU A 26 -8.16 -4.76 -3.34
CA LEU A 26 -9.23 -5.65 -3.79
C LEU A 26 -10.22 -4.94 -4.72
N LEU A 27 -10.56 -3.67 -4.45
CA LEU A 27 -11.39 -2.87 -5.35
C LEU A 27 -10.71 -2.65 -6.71
N PHE A 28 -9.41 -2.41 -6.75
CA PHE A 28 -8.63 -2.33 -7.97
C PHE A 28 -8.64 -3.66 -8.74
N PHE A 29 -8.54 -4.77 -8.04
CA PHE A 29 -8.65 -6.11 -8.63
C PHE A 29 -10.03 -6.35 -9.25
N LEU A 30 -11.10 -6.03 -8.53
CA LEU A 30 -12.47 -6.17 -9.01
C LEU A 30 -12.74 -5.28 -10.23
N PHE A 31 -12.23 -4.05 -10.22
CA PHE A 31 -12.32 -3.16 -11.37
C PHE A 31 -11.58 -3.73 -12.59
N THR A 32 -10.35 -4.22 -12.40
CA THR A 32 -9.57 -4.83 -13.47
C THR A 32 -10.27 -6.09 -14.02
N TRP A 33 -10.82 -6.91 -13.13
CA TRP A 33 -11.63 -8.07 -13.52
C TRP A 33 -12.83 -7.67 -14.38
N TRP A 34 -13.55 -6.65 -13.96
CA TRP A 34 -14.67 -6.11 -14.73
C TRP A 34 -14.22 -5.54 -16.10
N CYS A 35 -13.08 -4.87 -16.17
CA CYS A 35 -12.50 -4.37 -17.41
C CYS A 35 -12.06 -5.52 -18.33
N ALA A 36 -11.44 -6.55 -17.76
CA ALA A 36 -10.98 -7.71 -18.50
C ALA A 36 -12.13 -8.50 -19.14
N GLY A 37 -13.32 -8.48 -18.55
CA GLY A 37 -14.52 -9.13 -19.13
C GLY A 37 -14.28 -10.59 -19.50
N ALA A 38 -14.50 -10.97 -20.77
CA ALA A 38 -14.33 -12.32 -21.27
C ALA A 38 -12.86 -12.83 -21.19
N VAL A 39 -11.86 -11.94 -21.26
CA VAL A 39 -10.43 -12.29 -21.08
C VAL A 39 -10.19 -12.90 -19.69
N ALA A 40 -10.77 -12.32 -18.65
CA ALA A 40 -10.64 -12.84 -17.30
C ALA A 40 -11.25 -14.24 -17.16
N GLY A 41 -12.41 -14.50 -17.77
CA GLY A 41 -13.04 -15.81 -17.77
C GLY A 41 -12.17 -16.89 -18.41
N ILE A 42 -11.58 -16.61 -19.56
CA ILE A 42 -10.69 -17.55 -20.27
C ILE A 42 -9.41 -17.82 -19.46
N VAL A 43 -8.78 -16.76 -18.93
CA VAL A 43 -7.51 -16.88 -18.19
C VAL A 43 -7.67 -17.65 -16.88
N THR A 44 -8.81 -17.47 -16.18
CA THR A 44 -8.98 -18.06 -14.84
C THR A 44 -9.70 -19.40 -14.84
N PHE A 45 -10.65 -19.60 -15.74
CA PHE A 45 -11.52 -20.79 -15.75
C PHE A 45 -11.45 -21.58 -17.06
N GLY A 46 -10.68 -21.12 -18.05
CA GLY A 46 -10.61 -21.75 -19.36
C GLY A 46 -11.90 -21.64 -20.19
N PHE A 47 -12.87 -20.87 -19.77
CA PHE A 47 -14.12 -20.62 -20.48
C PHE A 47 -14.65 -19.21 -20.24
N VAL A 48 -15.49 -18.73 -21.12
CA VAL A 48 -16.19 -17.44 -20.97
C VAL A 48 -17.33 -17.63 -19.97
N ALA A 49 -17.31 -16.85 -18.89
CA ALA A 49 -18.38 -16.88 -17.89
C ALA A 49 -19.76 -16.58 -18.54
N PRO A 50 -20.84 -17.30 -18.17
CA PRO A 50 -22.17 -17.03 -18.64
C PRO A 50 -22.59 -15.57 -18.48
N ALA A 51 -23.41 -15.09 -19.41
CA ALA A 51 -23.86 -13.68 -19.43
C ALA A 51 -24.54 -13.23 -18.12
N GLU A 52 -25.11 -14.16 -17.36
CA GLU A 52 -25.83 -13.94 -16.10
C GLU A 52 -24.91 -13.61 -14.91
N VAL A 53 -23.61 -13.98 -14.96
CA VAL A 53 -22.62 -13.65 -13.92
C VAL A 53 -21.80 -12.41 -14.30
N LYS A 54 -22.32 -11.56 -15.18
CA LYS A 54 -21.58 -10.42 -15.76
C LYS A 54 -21.25 -9.30 -14.77
N THR A 55 -21.81 -9.30 -13.58
CA THR A 55 -21.51 -8.28 -12.57
C THR A 55 -21.32 -8.90 -11.19
N VAL A 56 -20.39 -8.35 -10.42
CA VAL A 56 -20.21 -8.70 -9.00
C VAL A 56 -21.52 -8.56 -8.23
N THR A 57 -22.34 -7.59 -8.59
CA THR A 57 -23.68 -7.37 -8.04
C THR A 57 -24.65 -8.52 -8.36
N GLY A 58 -24.60 -9.09 -9.57
CA GLY A 58 -25.40 -10.27 -9.92
C GLY A 58 -24.99 -11.50 -9.11
N PHE A 59 -23.68 -11.73 -8.93
CA PHE A 59 -23.19 -12.80 -8.09
C PHE A 59 -23.61 -12.64 -6.63
N ILE A 60 -23.44 -11.45 -6.04
CA ILE A 60 -23.86 -11.16 -4.66
C ILE A 60 -25.38 -11.28 -4.50
N GLY A 61 -26.15 -10.92 -5.53
CA GLY A 61 -27.61 -11.05 -5.54
C GLY A 61 -28.11 -12.49 -5.44
N LEU A 62 -27.36 -13.44 -5.99
CA LEU A 62 -27.67 -14.89 -5.97
C LEU A 62 -27.34 -15.58 -4.64
N LEU A 63 -26.56 -14.94 -3.76
CA LEU A 63 -26.15 -15.52 -2.48
C LEU A 63 -27.26 -15.39 -1.43
N ASN A 64 -27.49 -16.43 -0.64
CA ASN A 64 -28.31 -16.38 0.58
C ASN A 64 -27.66 -15.44 1.62
N ASN A 65 -28.44 -14.93 2.58
CA ASN A 65 -27.96 -13.97 3.58
C ASN A 65 -26.77 -14.50 4.41
N GLU A 66 -26.79 -15.77 4.78
CA GLU A 66 -25.69 -16.42 5.51
C GLU A 66 -24.41 -16.47 4.68
N VAL A 67 -24.55 -16.82 3.38
CA VAL A 67 -23.41 -16.84 2.44
C VAL A 67 -22.90 -15.43 2.16
N LYS A 68 -23.77 -14.41 2.15
CA LYS A 68 -23.34 -12.99 2.05
C LYS A 68 -22.48 -12.57 3.23
N ILE A 69 -22.86 -12.94 4.46
CA ILE A 69 -22.07 -12.63 5.65
C ILE A 69 -20.71 -13.33 5.59
N GLY A 70 -20.68 -14.61 5.24
CA GLY A 70 -19.44 -15.36 5.03
C GLY A 70 -18.54 -14.76 3.93
N PHE A 71 -19.16 -14.31 2.83
CA PHE A 71 -18.44 -13.65 1.75
C PHE A 71 -17.82 -12.31 2.17
N ILE A 72 -18.58 -11.47 2.92
CA ILE A 72 -18.07 -10.19 3.45
C ILE A 72 -16.92 -10.44 4.44
N ALA A 73 -17.07 -11.43 5.33
CA ALA A 73 -16.00 -11.82 6.25
C ALA A 73 -14.76 -12.30 5.50
N GLY A 74 -14.93 -13.13 4.47
CA GLY A 74 -13.85 -13.58 3.60
C GLY A 74 -13.15 -12.43 2.88
N LEU A 75 -13.89 -11.45 2.37
CA LEU A 75 -13.32 -10.23 1.77
C LEU A 75 -12.54 -9.41 2.80
N ALA A 76 -13.02 -9.28 4.03
CA ALA A 76 -12.32 -8.57 5.09
C ALA A 76 -10.98 -9.26 5.43
N VAL A 77 -10.97 -10.59 5.53
CA VAL A 77 -9.75 -11.38 5.72
C VAL A 77 -8.80 -11.21 4.53
N ALA A 78 -9.30 -11.31 3.30
CA ALA A 78 -8.51 -11.13 2.09
C ALA A 78 -7.92 -9.70 2.01
N ALA A 79 -8.68 -8.66 2.39
CA ALA A 79 -8.21 -7.29 2.48
C ALA A 79 -7.06 -7.14 3.49
N TYR A 80 -7.18 -7.78 4.64
CA TYR A 80 -6.13 -7.77 5.67
C TYR A 80 -4.83 -8.41 5.15
N PHE A 81 -4.91 -9.59 4.53
CA PHE A 81 -3.74 -10.25 3.93
C PHE A 81 -3.14 -9.44 2.77
N ALA A 82 -3.97 -8.91 1.87
CA ALA A 82 -3.50 -8.05 0.78
C ALA A 82 -2.78 -6.81 1.32
N GLY A 83 -3.29 -6.20 2.39
CA GLY A 83 -2.66 -5.06 3.04
C GLY A 83 -1.31 -5.39 3.65
N HIS A 84 -1.16 -6.55 4.32
CA HIS A 84 0.14 -7.02 4.81
C HIS A 84 1.14 -7.25 3.68
N LEU A 85 0.69 -7.82 2.56
CA LEU A 85 1.52 -8.01 1.37
C LEU A 85 2.00 -6.66 0.81
N LEU A 86 1.09 -5.69 0.67
CA LEU A 86 1.43 -4.33 0.23
C LEU A 86 2.41 -3.64 1.19
N HIS A 87 2.17 -3.78 2.48
CA HIS A 87 3.07 -3.24 3.51
C HIS A 87 4.46 -3.86 3.40
N TRP A 88 4.55 -5.18 3.21
CA TRP A 88 5.81 -5.88 3.02
C TRP A 88 6.52 -5.46 1.73
N ILE A 89 5.82 -5.37 0.59
CA ILE A 89 6.39 -4.91 -0.69
C ILE A 89 6.89 -3.46 -0.58
N SER A 90 6.17 -2.60 0.13
CA SER A 90 6.50 -1.19 0.29
C SER A 90 7.55 -0.90 1.36
N SER A 91 7.80 -1.82 2.29
CA SER A 91 8.81 -1.63 3.33
C SER A 91 10.22 -1.82 2.75
N SER A 92 11.13 -0.87 3.04
CA SER A 92 12.54 -1.02 2.68
C SER A 92 13.15 -2.20 3.47
N PRO A 93 13.92 -3.09 2.84
CA PRO A 93 14.65 -4.13 3.57
C PRO A 93 15.61 -3.45 4.56
N LYS A 94 15.54 -3.84 5.83
CA LYS A 94 16.42 -3.34 6.90
C LYS A 94 17.89 -3.70 6.68
N ASP A 95 18.17 -4.65 5.80
CA ASP A 95 19.49 -5.18 5.57
C ASP A 95 19.78 -5.29 4.07
N LYS A 96 20.70 -4.46 3.58
CA LYS A 96 21.17 -4.49 2.18
C LYS A 96 21.86 -5.81 1.81
N SER A 97 22.22 -6.63 2.79
CA SER A 97 22.92 -7.92 2.59
C SER A 97 21.96 -9.07 2.24
N LYS A 98 20.69 -8.98 2.59
CA LYS A 98 19.71 -10.01 2.25
C LYS A 98 19.20 -9.81 0.83
N LYS A 99 19.68 -10.68 -0.06
CA LYS A 99 19.36 -10.77 -1.49
C LYS A 99 17.86 -10.98 -1.80
N PHE A 100 17.02 -10.05 -1.43
CA PHE A 100 15.68 -9.90 -2.02
C PHE A 100 15.75 -9.16 -3.37
N GLY A 101 16.89 -9.29 -4.04
CA GLY A 101 17.27 -8.55 -5.25
C GLY A 101 16.41 -8.77 -6.48
N SER A 102 15.47 -9.71 -6.50
CA SER A 102 14.59 -9.90 -7.65
C SER A 102 13.34 -9.02 -7.59
N ILE A 103 12.68 -8.91 -6.44
CA ILE A 103 11.49 -8.05 -6.30
C ILE A 103 11.89 -6.57 -6.29
N GLU A 104 12.98 -6.23 -5.61
CA GLU A 104 13.52 -4.86 -5.62
C GLU A 104 14.01 -4.44 -7.02
N ARG A 105 14.58 -5.36 -7.81
CA ARG A 105 14.90 -5.11 -9.22
C ARG A 105 13.65 -4.92 -10.08
N VAL A 106 12.62 -5.74 -9.89
CA VAL A 106 11.35 -5.58 -10.61
C VAL A 106 10.70 -4.24 -10.27
N ILE A 107 10.63 -3.86 -8.98
CA ILE A 107 10.09 -2.56 -8.57
C ILE A 107 10.97 -1.42 -9.06
N SER A 108 12.30 -1.54 -9.06
CA SER A 108 13.22 -0.50 -9.55
C SER A 108 13.30 -0.42 -11.08
N CYS A 109 13.18 -1.54 -11.80
CA CYS A 109 13.07 -1.55 -13.26
C CYS A 109 11.84 -0.81 -13.76
N LEU A 110 10.77 -0.78 -12.97
CA LEU A 110 9.54 -0.08 -13.31
C LEU A 110 9.66 1.45 -13.19
N ARG A 111 10.77 1.98 -12.68
CA ARG A 111 11.01 3.39 -12.39
C ARG A 111 9.83 4.16 -11.75
N LEU A 112 8.78 3.47 -11.40
CA LEU A 112 7.68 3.91 -10.58
C LEU A 112 8.02 3.61 -9.11
N SER A 113 9.31 3.75 -8.76
CA SER A 113 9.82 3.43 -7.44
C SER A 113 9.12 4.31 -6.41
N ILE A 114 8.58 3.66 -5.40
CA ILE A 114 8.19 4.31 -4.15
C ILE A 114 9.40 5.13 -3.69
N PRO A 115 9.25 6.46 -3.50
CA PRO A 115 10.39 7.31 -3.21
C PRO A 115 11.11 6.81 -1.96
N LYS A 116 12.38 6.52 -2.09
CA LYS A 116 13.27 6.24 -0.95
C LYS A 116 13.66 7.59 -0.36
N SER A 117 12.87 8.13 0.56
CA SER A 117 13.39 9.20 1.39
C SER A 117 14.38 8.59 2.38
N ALA A 118 15.65 8.89 2.21
CA ALA A 118 16.72 8.37 3.07
C ALA A 118 16.51 8.79 4.52
N VAL A 119 16.11 10.03 4.74
CA VAL A 119 15.86 10.63 6.05
C VAL A 119 14.58 11.45 6.03
N PRO A 120 13.79 11.46 7.11
CA PRO A 120 12.51 12.16 7.17
C PRO A 120 12.62 13.61 7.69
N TYR A 121 13.75 14.26 7.48
CA TYR A 121 13.98 15.63 7.94
C TYR A 121 14.82 16.40 6.92
N ASP A 122 14.72 17.71 6.96
CA ASP A 122 15.51 18.63 6.14
C ASP A 122 16.80 19.02 6.89
N ASP A 123 17.83 19.46 6.17
CA ASP A 123 19.17 19.74 6.70
C ASP A 123 19.16 20.71 7.89
N PHE A 124 18.21 21.66 7.93
CA PHE A 124 18.10 22.60 9.05
C PHE A 124 17.74 21.93 10.39
N LEU A 125 17.12 20.74 10.36
CA LEU A 125 16.78 19.96 11.56
C LEU A 125 17.97 19.11 12.06
N GLU A 126 19.08 19.09 11.35
CA GLU A 126 20.24 18.27 11.73
C GLU A 126 20.82 18.68 13.09
N LYS A 127 20.83 19.98 13.38
CA LYS A 127 21.24 20.50 14.69
C LYS A 127 20.29 20.02 15.80
N GLN A 128 18.97 20.11 15.57
CA GLN A 128 17.98 19.64 16.54
C GLN A 128 18.06 18.12 16.74
N LEU A 129 18.37 17.37 15.68
CA LEU A 129 18.60 15.92 15.79
C LEU A 129 19.81 15.62 16.67
N SER A 130 20.90 16.38 16.52
CA SER A 130 22.08 16.26 17.37
C SER A 130 21.76 16.52 18.85
N GLU A 131 21.05 17.61 19.14
CA GLU A 131 20.59 17.95 20.50
C GLU A 131 19.65 16.85 21.05
N SER A 132 18.77 16.31 20.23
CA SER A 132 17.86 15.22 20.62
C SER A 132 18.57 13.91 20.92
N LYS A 133 19.64 13.58 20.16
CA LYS A 133 20.48 12.42 20.44
C LYS A 133 21.22 12.55 21.77
N GLU A 134 21.80 13.74 22.04
CA GLU A 134 22.45 14.05 23.31
C GLU A 134 21.45 13.92 24.48
N TYR A 135 20.26 14.47 24.34
CA TYR A 135 19.20 14.37 25.35
C TYR A 135 18.78 12.93 25.65
N LEU A 136 18.77 12.06 24.63
CA LEU A 136 18.47 10.63 24.76
C LEU A 136 19.71 9.80 25.15
N SER A 137 20.83 10.41 25.43
CA SER A 137 22.13 9.75 25.76
C SER A 137 22.57 8.78 24.67
N MET A 138 22.33 9.14 23.40
CA MET A 138 22.71 8.35 22.24
C MET A 138 24.05 8.83 21.64
N PRO A 139 24.83 7.94 21.00
CA PRO A 139 26.02 8.34 20.26
C PRO A 139 25.70 9.36 19.16
N ALA A 140 26.59 10.35 18.96
CA ALA A 140 26.41 11.37 17.92
C ALA A 140 26.31 10.74 16.51
N GLU A 141 27.05 9.64 16.26
CA GLU A 141 27.06 8.92 15.00
C GLU A 141 25.84 8.02 14.80
N ALA A 142 24.93 7.90 15.78
CA ALA A 142 23.74 7.06 15.67
C ALA A 142 22.94 7.42 14.40
N THR A 143 22.63 6.40 13.61
CA THR A 143 21.87 6.57 12.39
C THR A 143 20.38 6.75 12.67
N TRP A 144 19.59 7.26 11.68
CA TRP A 144 18.15 7.39 11.82
C TRP A 144 17.43 6.08 12.24
N PRO A 145 17.76 4.89 11.68
CA PRO A 145 17.17 3.64 12.14
C PRO A 145 17.45 3.28 13.59
N GLU A 146 18.54 3.74 14.17
CA GLU A 146 18.90 3.54 15.58
C GLU A 146 18.19 4.58 16.48
N PHE A 147 18.16 5.85 16.05
CA PHE A 147 17.51 6.95 16.78
C PHE A 147 15.98 6.74 16.89
N TYR A 148 15.33 6.37 15.79
CA TYR A 148 13.87 6.29 15.70
C TYR A 148 13.20 5.43 16.78
N PRO A 149 13.61 4.17 17.04
CA PRO A 149 12.93 3.34 18.03
C PRO A 149 13.12 3.87 19.46
N VAL A 150 14.27 4.47 19.78
CA VAL A 150 14.54 5.05 21.10
C VAL A 150 13.69 6.29 21.34
N ALA A 151 13.69 7.23 20.39
CA ALA A 151 12.89 8.44 20.47
C ALA A 151 11.37 8.13 20.53
N LYS A 152 10.91 7.15 19.76
CA LYS A 152 9.51 6.69 19.78
C LYS A 152 9.13 6.09 21.14
N ALA A 153 9.97 5.24 21.71
CA ALA A 153 9.74 4.63 23.02
C ALA A 153 9.71 5.71 24.13
N PHE A 154 10.62 6.67 24.05
CA PHE A 154 10.66 7.81 24.98
C PHE A 154 9.37 8.65 24.92
N LEU A 155 8.92 9.04 23.73
CA LEU A 155 7.67 9.81 23.57
C LEU A 155 6.44 8.99 23.99
N ALA A 156 6.44 7.68 23.77
CA ALA A 156 5.37 6.81 24.23
C ALA A 156 5.28 6.79 25.76
N SER A 157 6.42 6.77 26.46
CA SER A 157 6.48 6.79 27.93
C SER A 157 5.95 8.12 28.53
N ARG A 158 5.99 9.20 27.76
CA ARG A 158 5.52 10.56 28.19
C ARG A 158 4.12 10.92 27.71
N LEU A 159 3.36 9.97 27.14
CA LEU A 159 2.00 10.21 26.59
C LEU A 159 1.95 11.26 25.46
N GLN A 160 3.08 11.65 24.89
CA GLN A 160 3.19 12.63 23.80
C GLN A 160 3.14 12.01 22.41
N SER A 161 2.77 10.73 22.31
CA SER A 161 2.87 9.95 21.08
C SER A 161 1.76 10.21 20.04
N SER A 162 0.70 10.98 20.36
CA SER A 162 -0.49 11.08 19.51
C SER A 162 -0.20 11.66 18.11
N LEU A 163 0.59 12.72 18.00
CA LEU A 163 0.94 13.31 16.70
C LEU A 163 1.92 12.43 15.91
N VAL A 164 2.92 11.88 16.59
CA VAL A 164 3.89 10.96 15.98
C VAL A 164 3.17 9.75 15.39
N THR A 165 2.23 9.15 16.15
CA THR A 165 1.43 8.02 15.68
C THR A 165 0.52 8.43 14.52
N THR A 166 -0.08 9.62 14.57
CA THR A 166 -0.92 10.13 13.48
C THR A 166 -0.15 10.25 12.16
N TYR A 167 1.04 10.85 12.18
CA TYR A 167 1.85 10.96 10.97
C TYR A 167 2.42 9.61 10.55
N GLN A 168 2.76 8.73 11.49
CA GLN A 168 3.15 7.35 11.19
C GLN A 168 2.06 6.60 10.43
N ASN A 169 0.80 6.68 10.88
CA ASN A 169 -0.33 6.05 10.21
C ASN A 169 -0.54 6.62 8.81
N LYS A 170 -0.47 7.95 8.67
CA LYS A 170 -0.63 8.63 7.38
C LYS A 170 0.46 8.24 6.38
N TYR A 171 1.74 8.30 6.75
CA TYR A 171 2.78 7.93 5.80
C TYR A 171 2.74 6.44 5.45
N THR A 172 2.40 5.56 6.39
CA THR A 172 2.26 4.13 6.14
C THR A 172 1.08 3.86 5.19
N LEU A 173 -0.06 4.52 5.40
CA LEU A 173 -1.21 4.45 4.51
C LEU A 173 -0.82 4.85 3.08
N HIS A 174 -0.27 6.05 2.90
CA HIS A 174 0.08 6.54 1.56
C HIS A 174 1.15 5.70 0.88
N ARG A 175 2.12 5.18 1.63
CA ARG A 175 3.13 4.26 1.12
C ARG A 175 2.51 2.97 0.58
N SER A 176 1.61 2.36 1.34
CA SER A 176 0.92 1.13 0.93
C SER A 176 -0.05 1.39 -0.23
N LEU A 177 -0.72 2.55 -0.28
CA LEU A 177 -1.56 2.96 -1.41
C LEU A 177 -0.76 3.20 -2.69
N THR A 178 0.45 3.77 -2.58
CA THR A 178 1.37 3.89 -3.73
C THR A 178 1.71 2.50 -4.27
N ALA A 179 2.04 1.55 -3.39
CA ALA A 179 2.31 0.17 -3.79
C ALA A 179 1.10 -0.49 -4.47
N ALA A 180 -0.10 -0.30 -3.92
CA ALA A 180 -1.35 -0.80 -4.52
C ALA A 180 -1.57 -0.23 -5.93
N ALA A 181 -1.36 1.08 -6.11
CA ALA A 181 -1.52 1.74 -7.41
C ALA A 181 -0.47 1.25 -8.43
N VAL A 182 0.78 0.98 -8.02
CA VAL A 182 1.81 0.38 -8.88
C VAL A 182 1.41 -1.03 -9.32
N VAL A 183 0.96 -1.87 -8.40
CA VAL A 183 0.50 -3.24 -8.73
C VAL A 183 -0.70 -3.16 -9.68
N TRP A 184 -1.63 -2.26 -9.41
CA TRP A 184 -2.80 -2.05 -10.27
C TRP A 184 -2.44 -1.57 -11.67
N PHE A 185 -1.49 -0.65 -11.82
CA PHE A 185 -0.95 -0.23 -13.10
C PHE A 185 -0.49 -1.44 -13.94
N TRP A 186 0.34 -2.30 -13.36
CA TRP A 186 0.87 -3.46 -14.07
C TRP A 186 -0.18 -4.51 -14.40
N LEU A 187 -1.15 -4.73 -13.52
CA LEU A 187 -2.28 -5.60 -13.82
C LEU A 187 -3.03 -5.14 -15.07
N ASN A 188 -3.29 -3.83 -15.21
CA ASN A 188 -3.98 -3.32 -16.39
C ASN A 188 -3.10 -3.42 -17.65
N ILE A 189 -1.79 -3.20 -17.57
CA ILE A 189 -0.86 -3.42 -18.67
C ILE A 189 -0.90 -4.90 -19.13
N ILE A 190 -0.87 -5.84 -18.18
CA ILE A 190 -0.97 -7.28 -18.50
C ILE A 190 -2.29 -7.59 -19.20
N VAL A 191 -3.42 -7.07 -18.71
CA VAL A 191 -4.74 -7.28 -19.35
C VAL A 191 -4.76 -6.69 -20.76
N LEU A 192 -4.17 -5.51 -20.97
CA LEU A 192 -4.05 -4.92 -22.32
C LEU A 192 -3.22 -5.79 -23.25
N MET A 193 -2.08 -6.32 -22.78
CA MET A 193 -1.23 -7.20 -23.58
C MET A 193 -1.95 -8.50 -23.96
N ILE A 194 -2.61 -9.14 -22.99
CA ILE A 194 -3.38 -10.38 -23.25
C ILE A 194 -4.53 -10.09 -24.21
N GLY A 195 -5.27 -8.99 -24.01
CA GLY A 195 -6.36 -8.59 -24.90
C GLY A 195 -5.88 -8.31 -26.32
N ALA A 196 -4.74 -7.64 -26.48
CA ALA A 196 -4.12 -7.41 -27.78
C ALA A 196 -3.69 -8.74 -28.47
N CYS A 197 -3.10 -9.66 -27.71
CA CYS A 197 -2.77 -10.99 -28.21
C CYS A 197 -4.02 -11.74 -28.67
N PHE A 198 -5.10 -11.74 -27.89
CA PHE A 198 -6.35 -12.41 -28.27
C PHE A 198 -6.97 -11.79 -29.52
N CYS A 199 -6.92 -10.46 -29.65
CA CYS A 199 -7.36 -9.78 -30.87
C CYS A 199 -6.52 -10.20 -32.09
N TYR A 200 -5.19 -10.26 -31.94
CA TYR A 200 -4.28 -10.67 -33.01
C TYR A 200 -4.54 -12.12 -33.50
N PHE A 201 -4.81 -13.04 -32.56
CA PHE A 201 -5.13 -14.43 -32.88
C PHE A 201 -6.61 -14.68 -33.27
N GLY A 202 -7.44 -13.62 -33.39
CA GLY A 202 -8.84 -13.74 -33.74
C GLY A 202 -9.71 -14.39 -32.67
N ILE A 203 -9.26 -14.44 -31.41
CA ILE A 203 -10.03 -15.00 -30.29
C ILE A 203 -11.12 -13.99 -29.89
N PRO A 204 -12.41 -14.36 -29.82
CA PRO A 204 -13.54 -13.44 -29.60
C PRO A 204 -13.65 -12.94 -28.15
N ALA A 205 -12.60 -13.06 -27.34
CA ALA A 205 -12.55 -12.62 -25.96
C ALA A 205 -11.78 -11.31 -25.86
N GLN A 206 -12.49 -10.19 -25.89
CA GLN A 206 -11.90 -8.87 -25.83
C GLN A 206 -12.19 -8.18 -24.48
N PRO A 207 -11.23 -7.41 -23.94
CA PRO A 207 -11.48 -6.57 -22.78
C PRO A 207 -12.36 -5.37 -23.16
N LYS A 208 -12.88 -4.67 -22.16
CA LYS A 208 -13.51 -3.36 -22.36
C LYS A 208 -12.40 -2.33 -22.62
N TRP A 209 -12.08 -2.08 -23.87
CA TRP A 209 -10.90 -1.32 -24.29
C TRP A 209 -10.79 0.06 -23.63
N PHE A 210 -11.88 0.85 -23.64
CA PHE A 210 -11.83 2.21 -23.10
C PHE A 210 -11.41 2.25 -21.60
N PRO A 211 -12.10 1.60 -20.66
CA PRO A 211 -11.68 1.63 -19.26
C PRO A 211 -10.35 0.94 -19.02
N THR A 212 -10.01 -0.10 -19.79
CA THR A 212 -8.73 -0.81 -19.66
C THR A 212 -7.54 0.05 -20.09
N ILE A 213 -7.71 0.90 -21.12
CA ILE A 213 -6.68 1.87 -21.56
C ILE A 213 -6.62 3.05 -20.58
N ALA A 214 -7.75 3.54 -20.08
CA ALA A 214 -7.79 4.67 -19.16
C ALA A 214 -7.19 4.35 -17.78
N ALA A 215 -7.35 3.11 -17.30
CA ALA A 215 -6.92 2.68 -15.98
C ALA A 215 -5.41 2.89 -15.69
N PRO A 216 -4.46 2.57 -16.59
CA PRO A 216 -3.03 2.85 -16.35
C PRO A 216 -2.73 4.35 -16.17
N PHE A 217 -3.38 5.24 -16.91
CA PHE A 217 -3.19 6.68 -16.75
C PHE A 217 -3.70 7.17 -15.41
N PHE A 218 -4.85 6.66 -14.98
CA PHE A 218 -5.39 6.96 -13.66
C PHE A 218 -4.50 6.39 -12.55
N ALA A 219 -3.97 5.18 -12.73
CA ALA A 219 -3.01 4.59 -11.79
C ALA A 219 -1.74 5.44 -11.65
N ILE A 220 -1.21 5.99 -12.75
CA ILE A 220 -0.06 6.91 -12.73
C ILE A 220 -0.39 8.15 -11.89
N ALA A 221 -1.56 8.77 -12.08
CA ALA A 221 -1.98 9.93 -11.30
C ALA A 221 -2.07 9.60 -9.79
N LEU A 222 -2.60 8.42 -9.44
CA LEU A 222 -2.66 7.94 -8.05
C LEU A 222 -1.26 7.69 -7.48
N ILE A 223 -0.34 7.10 -8.25
CA ILE A 223 1.05 6.86 -7.83
C ILE A 223 1.72 8.19 -7.46
N TYR A 224 1.60 9.21 -8.29
CA TYR A 224 2.17 10.54 -8.00
C TYR A 224 1.53 11.18 -6.78
N GLY A 225 0.19 11.21 -6.69
CA GLY A 225 -0.53 11.82 -5.56
C GLY A 225 -0.25 11.13 -4.23
N PHE A 226 -0.24 9.80 -4.19
CA PHE A 226 0.06 9.06 -2.96
C PHE A 226 1.55 9.14 -2.59
N SER A 227 2.44 9.16 -3.58
CA SER A 227 3.88 9.31 -3.37
C SER A 227 4.22 10.67 -2.77
N ASP A 228 3.64 11.75 -3.28
CA ASP A 228 3.81 13.10 -2.75
C ASP A 228 3.28 13.21 -1.32
N SER A 229 2.06 12.71 -1.08
CA SER A 229 1.46 12.63 0.25
C SER A 229 2.28 11.79 1.23
N TYR A 230 2.90 10.70 0.76
CA TYR A 230 3.82 9.90 1.56
C TYR A 230 5.05 10.71 1.98
N GLN A 231 5.71 11.39 1.05
CA GLN A 231 6.90 12.19 1.34
C GLN A 231 6.59 13.32 2.33
N TYR A 232 5.49 14.02 2.11
CA TYR A 232 5.03 15.09 3.01
C TYR A 232 4.81 14.58 4.45
N ASN A 233 4.05 13.48 4.61
CA ASN A 233 3.78 12.93 5.94
C ASN A 233 5.03 12.29 6.57
N TRP A 234 5.95 11.75 5.77
CA TRP A 234 7.24 11.24 6.23
C TRP A 234 8.12 12.34 6.82
N LYS A 235 8.21 13.51 6.16
CA LYS A 235 8.92 14.68 6.69
C LYS A 235 8.28 15.21 7.97
N LEU A 236 6.95 15.33 8.00
CA LEU A 236 6.24 15.74 9.22
C LEU A 236 6.44 14.77 10.39
N PHE A 237 6.46 13.48 10.10
CA PHE A 237 6.77 12.46 11.10
C PHE A 237 8.16 12.65 11.69
N GLY A 238 9.18 12.82 10.86
CA GLY A 238 10.56 13.01 11.30
C GLY A 238 10.75 14.30 12.10
N SER A 239 10.23 15.43 11.60
CA SER A 239 10.31 16.71 12.29
C SER A 239 9.60 16.67 13.65
N THR A 240 8.43 16.03 13.74
CA THR A 240 7.69 15.89 14.99
C THR A 240 8.44 15.01 16.00
N LEU A 241 9.14 13.99 15.53
CA LEU A 241 9.93 13.10 16.38
C LEU A 241 11.18 13.81 16.95
N ILE A 242 11.82 14.64 16.14
CA ILE A 242 13.03 15.39 16.52
C ILE A 242 12.69 16.56 17.47
N SER A 243 11.60 17.27 17.22
CA SER A 243 11.25 18.50 17.96
C SER A 243 10.62 18.27 19.34
N ARG A 244 10.39 17.02 19.75
CA ARG A 244 9.67 16.67 20.98
C ARG A 244 10.34 15.60 21.85
N PRO A 245 11.66 15.41 21.83
CA PRO A 245 12.30 14.48 22.75
C PRO A 245 12.27 14.94 24.20
#